data_e624899eec7518cb229fc918424abc92
#
_entry.id   e624899eec7518cb229fc918424abc92
#
_cell.length_a   1.000
_cell.length_b   1.000
_cell.length_c   1.000
_cell.angle_alpha   90.00
_cell.angle_beta   90.00
_cell.angle_gamma   90.00
#
_symmetry.space_group_name_H-M   'P 1'
#
loop_
_entity.id
_entity.type
_entity.pdbx_description
1 polymer ?
#
loop_
_entity_poly.entity_id
_entity_poly.type
_entity_poly.pdbx_seq_one_letter_code
_entity_poly.pdbx_strand_id
1 'polypeptide(L)'
;DGWTPSLGSMPMTTLGVMVSQELPYSGKRDLRAALATAEARQLEPSVTRVRLSLEASVKRAYYALVLARELQALTDEQRNVWKQVESVVRLRYAIGQGAQPDVLRTQTELARVEQRAIEQATEVRVRLAEINQLRSRPLDPPIATSTGLSLRPLEGNAEDAATRAVAISPELEGVRRATDTDRA
;
A
#
# COMPACT_ATOMS: atom_id res chain seq x y z
N ASP A 1 19.53 51.90 0.28
CA ASP A 1 19.38 52.83 1.41
C ASP A 1 19.43 52.05 2.71
N GLY A 2 20.62 52.12 3.34
CA GLY A 2 20.87 51.42 4.61
C GLY A 2 20.21 52.16 5.77
N TRP A 3 19.30 51.48 6.46
CA TRP A 3 18.69 51.94 7.69
C TRP A 3 19.75 51.93 8.81
N THR A 4 20.28 53.13 9.19
CA THR A 4 21.14 53.27 10.35
C THR A 4 20.34 53.75 11.54
N PRO A 5 20.23 53.01 12.65
CA PRO A 5 19.52 53.47 13.83
C PRO A 5 20.22 54.72 14.40
N SER A 6 19.51 55.85 14.48
CA SER A 6 20.00 57.08 15.09
C SER A 6 19.90 56.99 16.59
N LEU A 7 20.94 56.46 17.24
CA LEU A 7 21.07 56.45 18.68
C LEU A 7 21.45 57.86 19.19
N GLY A 8 20.54 58.50 19.91
CA GLY A 8 20.82 59.77 20.64
C GLY A 8 20.57 61.07 19.88
N SER A 9 20.03 61.04 18.66
CA SER A 9 19.74 62.24 17.85
C SER A 9 18.34 62.83 18.04
N MET A 10 17.45 62.11 18.78
CA MET A 10 16.11 62.63 19.16
C MET A 10 15.93 62.56 20.66
N PRO A 11 15.26 63.55 21.32
CA PRO A 11 15.10 63.60 22.77
C PRO A 11 14.20 62.53 23.39
N MET A 12 13.63 61.65 22.56
CA MET A 12 12.76 60.53 23.01
C MET A 12 13.26 59.12 22.53
N THR A 13 14.55 59.00 22.21
CA THR A 13 15.11 57.69 21.83
C THR A 13 15.41 56.88 23.10
N THR A 14 14.61 55.85 23.38
CA THR A 14 14.85 54.93 24.49
C THR A 14 15.26 53.58 23.96
N LEU A 15 16.41 53.09 24.33
CA LEU A 15 16.89 51.75 24.07
C LEU A 15 16.70 50.93 25.35
N GLY A 16 15.79 49.94 25.32
CA GLY A 16 15.55 49.05 26.44
C GLY A 16 15.87 47.61 26.11
N VAL A 17 16.56 46.92 27.02
CA VAL A 17 16.75 45.45 26.95
C VAL A 17 15.87 44.88 28.05
N MET A 18 14.91 44.02 27.64
CA MET A 18 14.03 43.32 28.58
C MET A 18 14.46 41.84 28.61
N VAL A 19 14.77 41.37 29.82
CA VAL A 19 14.99 39.95 30.10
C VAL A 19 13.81 39.44 30.92
N SER A 20 13.04 38.51 30.36
CA SER A 20 11.93 37.86 31.05
C SER A 20 12.23 36.40 31.29
N GLN A 21 12.15 35.95 32.54
CA GLN A 21 12.30 34.55 32.91
C GLN A 21 11.09 34.07 33.67
N GLU A 22 10.37 33.09 33.14
CA GLU A 22 9.29 32.41 33.83
C GLU A 22 9.83 31.34 34.78
N LEU A 23 9.66 31.51 36.07
CA LEU A 23 10.02 30.51 37.09
C LEU A 23 8.74 29.69 37.38
N PRO A 24 8.66 28.42 36.89
CA PRO A 24 7.52 27.59 37.14
C PRO A 24 7.41 27.24 38.64
N TYR A 25 6.19 27.20 39.13
CA TYR A 25 5.87 26.77 40.51
C TYR A 25 6.42 25.37 40.79
N SER A 26 6.80 25.06 42.01
CA SER A 26 7.26 23.74 42.42
C SER A 26 6.23 22.68 42.03
N GLY A 27 6.67 21.61 41.28
CA GLY A 27 5.81 20.56 40.74
C GLY A 27 5.22 20.81 39.34
N LYS A 28 5.16 22.06 38.84
CA LYS A 28 4.60 22.36 37.50
C LYS A 28 5.37 21.68 36.37
N ARG A 29 6.68 21.52 36.53
CA ARG A 29 7.53 20.81 35.57
C ARG A 29 7.21 19.31 35.51
N ASP A 30 7.02 18.69 36.68
CA ASP A 30 6.72 17.27 36.78
C ASP A 30 5.32 16.95 36.20
N LEU A 31 4.34 17.82 36.47
CA LEU A 31 2.99 17.71 35.89
C LEU A 31 3.01 17.91 34.37
N ARG A 32 3.79 18.86 33.85
CA ARG A 32 3.96 19.03 32.41
C ARG A 32 4.65 17.82 31.75
N ALA A 33 5.65 17.24 32.42
CA ALA A 33 6.33 16.04 31.94
C ALA A 33 5.39 14.82 31.98
N ALA A 34 4.58 14.68 33.02
CA ALA A 34 3.57 13.62 33.11
C ALA A 34 2.51 13.74 32.02
N LEU A 35 1.99 14.95 31.78
CA LEU A 35 1.04 15.22 30.68
C LEU A 35 1.65 14.87 29.32
N ALA A 36 2.84 15.39 29.01
CA ALA A 36 3.51 15.07 27.74
C ALA A 36 3.78 13.57 27.56
N THR A 37 4.08 12.86 28.66
CA THR A 37 4.24 11.41 28.63
C THR A 37 2.92 10.69 28.36
N ALA A 38 1.80 11.15 28.97
CA ALA A 38 0.47 10.61 28.71
C ALA A 38 0.04 10.84 27.25
N GLU A 39 0.25 12.06 26.72
CA GLU A 39 0.00 12.38 25.31
C GLU A 39 0.82 11.51 24.36
N ALA A 40 2.11 11.29 24.65
CA ALA A 40 2.95 10.39 23.85
C ALA A 40 2.43 8.94 23.85
N ARG A 41 2.01 8.43 25.00
CA ARG A 41 1.41 7.09 25.14
C ARG A 41 0.08 6.96 24.40
N GLN A 42 -0.69 8.03 24.31
CA GLN A 42 -1.95 8.06 23.55
C GLN A 42 -1.71 7.85 22.05
N LEU A 43 -0.52 8.19 21.53
CA LEU A 43 -0.16 8.00 20.11
C LEU A 43 0.29 6.58 19.77
N GLU A 44 0.74 5.77 20.73
CA GLU A 44 1.23 4.40 20.48
C GLU A 44 0.22 3.50 19.74
N PRO A 45 -1.10 3.50 20.08
CA PRO A 45 -2.08 2.72 19.33
C PRO A 45 -2.21 3.15 17.87
N SER A 46 -2.00 4.43 17.55
CA SER A 46 -2.04 4.94 16.18
C SER A 46 -0.89 4.36 15.32
N VAL A 47 0.30 4.21 15.90
CA VAL A 47 1.45 3.56 15.25
C VAL A 47 1.14 2.08 14.98
N THR A 48 0.55 1.39 15.97
CA THR A 48 0.14 -0.01 15.82
C THR A 48 -0.91 -0.17 14.72
N ARG A 49 -1.89 0.71 14.64
CA ARG A 49 -2.90 0.73 13.58
C ARG A 49 -2.27 0.90 12.19
N VAL A 50 -1.38 1.87 12.03
CA VAL A 50 -0.68 2.12 10.76
C VAL A 50 0.13 0.89 10.36
N ARG A 51 0.84 0.27 11.29
CA ARG A 51 1.61 -0.95 11.04
C ARG A 51 0.73 -2.10 10.57
N LEU A 52 -0.38 -2.37 11.25
CA LEU A 52 -1.32 -3.44 10.87
C LEU A 52 -1.96 -3.17 9.50
N SER A 53 -2.35 -1.93 9.22
CA SER A 53 -2.89 -1.51 7.92
C SER A 53 -1.88 -1.70 6.80
N LEU A 54 -0.62 -1.31 7.01
CA LEU A 54 0.46 -1.49 6.05
C LEU A 54 0.73 -2.98 5.80
N GLU A 55 0.81 -3.79 6.86
CA GLU A 55 1.01 -5.23 6.75
C GLU A 55 -0.11 -5.90 5.95
N ALA A 56 -1.37 -5.54 6.21
CA ALA A 56 -2.51 -6.05 5.45
C ALA A 56 -2.47 -5.60 3.98
N SER A 57 -2.03 -4.38 3.70
CA SER A 57 -1.89 -3.85 2.34
C SER A 57 -0.78 -4.57 1.56
N VAL A 58 0.37 -4.81 2.19
CA VAL A 58 1.48 -5.57 1.59
C VAL A 58 1.06 -7.01 1.30
N LYS A 59 0.36 -7.68 2.22
CA LYS A 59 -0.16 -9.04 2.00
C LYS A 59 -1.12 -9.09 0.82
N ARG A 60 -2.08 -8.16 0.75
CA ARG A 60 -3.03 -8.08 -0.38
C ARG A 60 -2.32 -7.84 -1.72
N ALA A 61 -1.40 -6.88 -1.77
CA ALA A 61 -0.64 -6.58 -2.97
C ALA A 61 0.25 -7.77 -3.40
N TYR A 62 0.85 -8.50 -2.44
CA TYR A 62 1.62 -9.71 -2.73
C TYR A 62 0.77 -10.81 -3.38
N TYR A 63 -0.38 -11.12 -2.81
CA TYR A 63 -1.27 -12.14 -3.38
C TYR A 63 -1.87 -11.69 -4.73
N ALA A 64 -2.13 -10.40 -4.92
CA ALA A 64 -2.53 -9.87 -6.21
C ALA A 64 -1.43 -10.04 -7.28
N LEU A 65 -0.16 -9.85 -6.92
CA LEU A 65 0.96 -10.12 -7.83
C LEU A 65 1.10 -11.61 -8.15
N VAL A 66 0.96 -12.50 -7.15
CA VAL A 66 0.99 -13.95 -7.38
C VAL A 66 -0.12 -14.34 -8.37
N LEU A 67 -1.36 -13.88 -8.13
CA LEU A 67 -2.49 -14.16 -9.03
C LEU A 67 -2.25 -13.62 -10.45
N ALA A 68 -1.75 -12.39 -10.59
CA ALA A 68 -1.46 -11.81 -11.90
C ALA A 68 -0.44 -12.64 -12.69
N ARG A 69 0.59 -13.18 -12.04
CA ARG A 69 1.58 -14.05 -12.67
C ARG A 69 1.02 -15.41 -13.09
N GLU A 70 0.18 -16.01 -12.25
CA GLU A 70 -0.50 -17.26 -12.61
C GLU A 70 -1.44 -17.08 -13.81
N LEU A 71 -2.19 -15.97 -13.85
CA LEU A 71 -3.05 -15.62 -14.98
C LEU A 71 -2.23 -15.34 -16.25
N GLN A 72 -1.09 -14.68 -16.13
CA GLN A 72 -0.17 -14.48 -17.24
C GLN A 72 0.35 -15.82 -17.79
N ALA A 73 0.81 -16.72 -16.92
CA ALA A 73 1.31 -18.03 -17.33
C ALA A 73 0.21 -18.85 -18.02
N LEU A 74 -1.02 -18.86 -17.47
CA LEU A 74 -2.16 -19.53 -18.09
C LEU A 74 -2.51 -18.93 -19.46
N THR A 75 -2.47 -17.61 -19.59
CA THR A 75 -2.75 -16.93 -20.87
C THR A 75 -1.68 -17.22 -21.91
N ASP A 76 -0.41 -17.32 -21.51
CA ASP A 76 0.69 -17.70 -22.36
C ASP A 76 0.55 -19.15 -22.86
N GLU A 77 0.10 -20.06 -22.00
CA GLU A 77 -0.22 -21.44 -22.38
C GLU A 77 -1.38 -21.48 -23.38
N GLN A 78 -2.47 -20.77 -23.13
CA GLN A 78 -3.60 -20.65 -24.07
C GLN A 78 -3.15 -20.10 -25.41
N ARG A 79 -2.28 -19.08 -25.44
CA ARG A 79 -1.72 -18.52 -26.68
C ARG A 79 -0.97 -19.58 -27.47
N ASN A 80 -0.17 -20.42 -26.82
CA ASN A 80 0.57 -21.49 -27.47
C ASN A 80 -0.38 -22.54 -28.08
N VAL A 81 -1.44 -22.92 -27.37
CA VAL A 81 -2.47 -23.83 -27.90
C VAL A 81 -3.16 -23.23 -29.13
N TRP A 82 -3.57 -21.95 -29.09
CA TRP A 82 -4.22 -21.30 -30.23
C TRP A 82 -3.29 -21.15 -31.42
N LYS A 83 -1.99 -20.94 -31.24
CA LYS A 83 -1.00 -20.96 -32.34
C LYS A 83 -0.93 -22.33 -33.01
N GLN A 84 -0.98 -23.41 -32.23
CA GLN A 84 -1.03 -24.77 -32.77
C GLN A 84 -2.31 -25.03 -33.55
N VAL A 85 -3.47 -24.64 -33.00
CA VAL A 85 -4.76 -24.76 -33.67
C VAL A 85 -4.77 -24.00 -34.99
N GLU A 86 -4.28 -22.76 -35.00
CA GLU A 86 -4.18 -21.93 -36.22
C GLU A 86 -3.31 -22.59 -37.28
N SER A 87 -2.18 -23.15 -36.92
CA SER A 87 -1.28 -23.84 -37.85
C SER A 87 -1.95 -25.05 -38.47
N VAL A 88 -2.67 -25.87 -37.70
CA VAL A 88 -3.41 -27.04 -38.18
C VAL A 88 -4.56 -26.65 -39.12
N VAL A 89 -5.36 -25.64 -38.73
CA VAL A 89 -6.48 -25.17 -39.56
C VAL A 89 -6.00 -24.58 -40.86
N ARG A 90 -4.91 -23.82 -40.86
CA ARG A 90 -4.28 -23.27 -42.05
C ARG A 90 -3.76 -24.37 -42.99
N LEU A 91 -3.12 -25.42 -42.43
CA LEU A 91 -2.66 -26.56 -43.21
C LEU A 91 -3.82 -27.31 -43.89
N ARG A 92 -4.91 -27.59 -43.15
CA ARG A 92 -6.11 -28.22 -43.72
C ARG A 92 -6.72 -27.39 -44.82
N TYR A 93 -6.80 -26.10 -44.68
CA TYR A 93 -7.26 -25.20 -45.73
C TYR A 93 -6.37 -25.27 -46.97
N ALA A 94 -5.03 -25.26 -46.81
CA ALA A 94 -4.08 -25.31 -47.89
C ALA A 94 -4.19 -26.61 -48.74
N ILE A 95 -4.56 -27.72 -48.13
CA ILE A 95 -4.76 -29.02 -48.84
C ILE A 95 -6.22 -29.25 -49.26
N GLY A 96 -7.07 -28.22 -49.20
CA GLY A 96 -8.50 -28.31 -49.61
C GLY A 96 -9.42 -29.05 -48.64
N GLN A 97 -8.99 -29.36 -47.41
CA GLN A 97 -9.76 -30.09 -46.40
C GLN A 97 -10.35 -29.15 -45.30
N GLY A 98 -10.31 -27.86 -45.52
CA GLY A 98 -10.83 -26.87 -44.58
C GLY A 98 -11.48 -25.70 -45.30
N ALA A 99 -12.32 -24.93 -44.57
CA ALA A 99 -13.01 -23.76 -45.10
C ALA A 99 -12.27 -22.47 -44.68
N GLN A 100 -12.26 -21.47 -45.56
CA GLN A 100 -11.66 -20.16 -45.28
C GLN A 100 -12.23 -19.49 -44.01
N PRO A 101 -13.57 -19.53 -43.71
CA PRO A 101 -14.11 -18.99 -42.50
C PRO A 101 -13.50 -19.57 -41.21
N ASP A 102 -13.07 -20.84 -41.22
CA ASP A 102 -12.46 -21.45 -40.03
C ASP A 102 -11.06 -20.90 -39.78
N VAL A 103 -10.31 -20.60 -40.84
CA VAL A 103 -9.01 -19.90 -40.70
C VAL A 103 -9.20 -18.53 -40.10
N LEU A 104 -10.15 -17.72 -40.61
CA LEU A 104 -10.41 -16.37 -40.13
C LEU A 104 -10.88 -16.37 -38.67
N ARG A 105 -11.76 -17.33 -38.32
CA ARG A 105 -12.21 -17.48 -36.92
C ARG A 105 -11.05 -17.79 -35.98
N THR A 106 -10.20 -18.73 -36.36
CA THR A 106 -9.05 -19.12 -35.54
C THR A 106 -8.05 -17.98 -35.40
N GLN A 107 -7.79 -17.22 -36.46
CA GLN A 107 -6.96 -16.02 -36.41
C GLN A 107 -7.55 -14.95 -35.48
N THR A 108 -8.87 -14.76 -35.52
CA THR A 108 -9.55 -13.81 -34.62
C THR A 108 -9.39 -14.23 -33.15
N GLU A 109 -9.58 -15.52 -32.85
CA GLU A 109 -9.40 -16.02 -31.48
C GLU A 109 -7.93 -15.91 -31.01
N LEU A 110 -6.97 -16.22 -31.88
CA LEU A 110 -5.56 -16.03 -31.58
C LEU A 110 -5.23 -14.56 -31.26
N ALA A 111 -5.72 -13.61 -32.08
CA ALA A 111 -5.53 -12.19 -31.85
C ALA A 111 -6.13 -11.73 -30.52
N ARG A 112 -7.31 -12.25 -30.12
CA ARG A 112 -7.94 -11.96 -28.83
C ARG A 112 -7.08 -12.47 -27.65
N VAL A 113 -6.49 -13.66 -27.78
CA VAL A 113 -5.62 -14.21 -26.73
C VAL A 113 -4.31 -13.43 -26.66
N GLU A 114 -3.74 -13.00 -27.80
CA GLU A 114 -2.55 -12.16 -27.83
C GLU A 114 -2.78 -10.79 -27.17
N GLN A 115 -3.93 -10.17 -27.43
CA GLN A 115 -4.32 -8.95 -26.74
C GLN A 115 -4.40 -9.16 -25.21
N ARG A 116 -5.06 -10.25 -24.78
CA ARG A 116 -5.16 -10.61 -23.37
C ARG A 116 -3.79 -10.85 -22.73
N ALA A 117 -2.85 -11.46 -23.45
CA ALA A 117 -1.49 -11.68 -22.95
C ALA A 117 -0.75 -10.35 -22.69
N ILE A 118 -0.95 -9.33 -23.54
CA ILE A 118 -0.40 -7.99 -23.33
C ILE A 118 -1.02 -7.34 -22.09
N GLU A 119 -2.33 -7.49 -21.91
CA GLU A 119 -3.06 -6.97 -20.73
C GLU A 119 -2.53 -7.61 -19.44
N GLN A 120 -2.37 -8.95 -19.42
CA GLN A 120 -1.83 -9.67 -18.27
C GLN A 120 -0.37 -9.28 -17.95
N ALA A 121 0.46 -9.13 -18.96
CA ALA A 121 1.84 -8.67 -18.77
C ALA A 121 1.90 -7.24 -18.20
N THR A 122 0.95 -6.40 -18.57
CA THR A 122 0.82 -5.04 -18.00
C THR A 122 0.34 -5.09 -16.56
N GLU A 123 -0.64 -5.94 -16.26
CA GLU A 123 -1.15 -6.14 -14.90
C GLU A 123 -0.04 -6.58 -13.94
N VAL A 124 0.80 -7.54 -14.34
CA VAL A 124 1.96 -7.97 -13.53
C VAL A 124 2.88 -6.80 -13.20
N ARG A 125 3.15 -5.91 -14.17
CA ARG A 125 3.99 -4.71 -13.93
C ARG A 125 3.33 -3.74 -12.95
N VAL A 126 2.03 -3.52 -13.08
CA VAL A 126 1.25 -2.66 -12.16
C VAL A 126 1.30 -3.21 -10.74
N ARG A 127 1.06 -4.51 -10.55
CA ARG A 127 1.09 -5.15 -9.22
C ARG A 127 2.50 -5.15 -8.61
N LEU A 128 3.52 -5.31 -9.44
CA LEU A 128 4.92 -5.20 -9.00
C LEU A 128 5.23 -3.77 -8.50
N ALA A 129 4.83 -2.76 -9.26
CA ALA A 129 5.02 -1.36 -8.89
C ALA A 129 4.27 -1.01 -7.59
N GLU A 130 3.04 -1.51 -7.40
CA GLU A 130 2.24 -1.31 -6.18
C GLU A 130 2.98 -1.81 -4.92
N ILE A 131 3.53 -3.03 -4.97
CA ILE A 131 4.29 -3.56 -3.83
C ILE A 131 5.56 -2.76 -3.58
N ASN A 132 6.28 -2.39 -4.63
CA ASN A 132 7.52 -1.61 -4.50
C ASN A 132 7.22 -0.21 -3.93
N GLN A 133 6.11 0.41 -4.30
CA GLN A 133 5.64 1.67 -3.72
C GLN A 133 5.36 1.52 -2.21
N LEU A 134 4.66 0.47 -1.78
CA LEU A 134 4.40 0.20 -0.36
C LEU A 134 5.71 0.00 0.45
N ARG A 135 6.77 -0.44 -0.21
CA ARG A 135 8.10 -0.63 0.38
C ARG A 135 9.01 0.60 0.26
N SER A 136 8.52 1.71 -0.29
CA SER A 136 9.30 2.92 -0.59
C SER A 136 10.56 2.61 -1.42
N ARG A 137 10.44 1.74 -2.42
CA ARG A 137 11.51 1.34 -3.35
C ARG A 137 11.21 1.83 -4.76
N PRO A 138 12.21 1.88 -5.66
CA PRO A 138 11.97 2.07 -7.10
C PRO A 138 10.92 1.07 -7.59
N LEU A 139 10.13 1.43 -8.62
CA LEU A 139 8.96 0.64 -9.04
C LEU A 139 9.30 -0.67 -9.77
N ASP A 140 10.47 -0.74 -10.41
CA ASP A 140 10.85 -1.83 -11.32
C ASP A 140 11.55 -3.05 -10.70
N PRO A 141 12.20 -3.00 -9.49
CA PRO A 141 12.91 -4.15 -8.97
C PRO A 141 12.03 -5.39 -8.86
N PRO A 142 12.51 -6.55 -9.34
CA PRO A 142 11.75 -7.78 -9.30
C PRO A 142 11.53 -8.25 -7.85
N ILE A 143 10.34 -8.81 -7.61
CA ILE A 143 9.99 -9.45 -6.35
C ILE A 143 9.77 -10.93 -6.62
N ALA A 144 10.47 -11.79 -5.89
CA ALA A 144 10.22 -13.23 -5.96
C ALA A 144 8.85 -13.55 -5.35
N THR A 145 8.07 -14.36 -6.03
CA THR A 145 6.80 -14.89 -5.52
C THR A 145 6.89 -16.41 -5.42
N SER A 146 6.17 -16.99 -4.48
CA SER A 146 5.96 -18.45 -4.44
C SER A 146 5.18 -18.88 -5.68
N THR A 147 5.50 -20.04 -6.22
CA THR A 147 4.70 -20.69 -7.25
C THR A 147 3.46 -21.31 -6.63
N GLY A 148 2.30 -20.93 -7.18
CA GLY A 148 1.00 -21.45 -6.76
C GLY A 148 0.39 -20.75 -5.53
N LEU A 149 -0.92 -20.61 -5.58
CA LEU A 149 -1.75 -20.14 -4.46
C LEU A 149 -2.19 -21.36 -3.65
N SER A 150 -1.69 -21.49 -2.42
CA SER A 150 -2.26 -22.46 -1.46
C SER A 150 -3.39 -21.80 -0.67
N LEU A 151 -4.60 -22.33 -0.81
CA LEU A 151 -5.72 -21.93 0.03
C LEU A 151 -5.51 -22.51 1.44
N ARG A 152 -5.32 -21.63 2.41
CA ARG A 152 -5.34 -22.01 3.82
C ARG A 152 -6.75 -21.78 4.36
N PRO A 153 -7.45 -22.80 4.83
CA PRO A 153 -8.75 -22.62 5.46
C PRO A 153 -8.65 -21.65 6.64
N LEU A 154 -9.63 -20.78 6.76
CA LEU A 154 -9.73 -19.92 7.94
C LEU A 154 -10.14 -20.80 9.13
N GLU A 155 -9.30 -20.89 10.16
CA GLU A 155 -9.62 -21.60 11.39
C GLU A 155 -10.55 -20.74 12.25
N GLY A 156 -11.69 -21.30 12.67
CA GLY A 156 -12.70 -20.62 13.48
C GLY A 156 -13.86 -20.07 12.68
N ASN A 157 -14.86 -19.57 13.38
CA ASN A 157 -16.03 -18.93 12.80
C ASN A 157 -15.86 -17.40 12.73
N ALA A 158 -16.79 -16.71 12.07
CA ALA A 158 -16.77 -15.26 11.93
C ALA A 158 -16.93 -14.54 13.27
N GLU A 159 -17.65 -15.12 14.23
CA GLU A 159 -17.90 -14.57 15.55
C GLU A 159 -16.62 -14.58 16.42
N ASP A 160 -15.87 -15.68 16.37
CA ASP A 160 -14.56 -15.77 17.04
C ASP A 160 -13.55 -14.78 16.44
N ALA A 161 -13.59 -14.61 15.12
CA ALA A 161 -12.74 -13.63 14.44
C ALA A 161 -13.12 -12.19 14.84
N ALA A 162 -14.40 -11.87 14.92
CA ALA A 162 -14.90 -10.56 15.37
C ALA A 162 -14.51 -10.28 16.83
N THR A 163 -14.68 -11.25 17.72
CA THR A 163 -14.29 -11.15 19.13
C THR A 163 -12.79 -10.89 19.28
N ARG A 164 -11.98 -11.63 18.56
CA ARG A 164 -10.51 -11.40 18.54
C ARG A 164 -10.16 -10.01 18.00
N ALA A 165 -10.81 -9.58 16.91
CA ALA A 165 -10.57 -8.27 16.33
C ALA A 165 -10.88 -7.13 17.32
N VAL A 166 -11.99 -7.22 18.05
CA VAL A 166 -12.35 -6.24 19.11
C VAL A 166 -11.34 -6.25 20.26
N ALA A 167 -10.85 -7.43 20.65
CA ALA A 167 -9.90 -7.56 21.75
C ALA A 167 -8.52 -6.95 21.45
N ILE A 168 -8.09 -6.96 20.18
CA ILE A 168 -6.76 -6.46 19.76
C ILE A 168 -6.82 -5.14 18.98
N SER A 169 -8.02 -4.50 18.89
CA SER A 169 -8.21 -3.28 18.11
C SER A 169 -7.41 -2.10 18.68
N PRO A 170 -6.46 -1.54 17.91
CA PRO A 170 -5.72 -0.36 18.34
C PRO A 170 -6.61 0.88 18.42
N GLU A 171 -7.71 0.95 17.66
CA GLU A 171 -8.67 2.04 17.71
C GLU A 171 -9.36 2.09 19.07
N LEU A 172 -9.84 0.95 19.56
CA LEU A 172 -10.48 0.87 20.87
C LEU A 172 -9.49 1.14 22.00
N GLU A 173 -8.25 0.68 21.87
CA GLU A 173 -7.19 0.99 22.82
C GLU A 173 -6.87 2.49 22.84
N GLY A 174 -6.83 3.14 21.67
CA GLY A 174 -6.64 4.59 21.57
C GLY A 174 -7.74 5.39 22.27
N VAL A 175 -9.01 5.00 22.10
CA VAL A 175 -10.15 5.64 22.77
C VAL A 175 -10.09 5.44 24.29
N ARG A 176 -9.75 4.24 24.77
CA ARG A 176 -9.58 3.97 26.20
C ARG A 176 -8.51 4.87 26.83
N ARG A 177 -7.32 4.96 26.20
CA ARG A 177 -6.22 5.80 26.69
C ARG A 177 -6.57 7.30 26.65
N ALA A 178 -7.30 7.76 25.63
CA ALA A 178 -7.79 9.14 25.59
C ALA A 178 -8.71 9.44 26.78
N THR A 179 -9.65 8.54 27.07
CA THR A 179 -10.57 8.68 28.21
C THR A 179 -9.82 8.68 29.56
N ASP A 180 -8.74 7.91 29.69
CA ASP A 180 -7.95 7.87 30.91
C ASP A 180 -7.12 9.16 31.08
N THR A 181 -6.65 9.75 29.99
CA THR A 181 -5.93 11.04 30.02
C THR A 181 -6.86 12.20 30.43
N ASP A 182 -8.11 12.18 29.96
CA ASP A 182 -9.10 13.21 30.34
C ASP A 182 -9.55 13.13 31.81
N ARG A 183 -9.33 11.99 32.46
CA ARG A 183 -9.69 11.78 33.90
C ARG A 183 -8.54 12.08 34.87
N ALA A 184 -7.32 12.24 34.39
CA ALA A 184 -6.11 12.47 35.17
C ALA A 184 -5.79 13.97 35.30
#